data_bc672a58b55ee1bb72d01f9a23b8a274
#
_entry.id   bc672a58b55ee1bb72d01f9a23b8a274
#
_cell.length_a   1.000
_cell.length_b   1.000
_cell.length_c   1.000
_cell.angle_alpha   90.00
_cell.angle_beta   90.00
_cell.angle_gamma   90.00
#
_symmetry.space_group_name_H-M   'P 1'
#
loop_
_entity.id
_entity.type
_entity.pdbx_description
1 polymer ?
#
loop_
_entity_poly.entity_id
_entity_poly.type
_entity_poly.pdbx_seq_one_letter_code
_entity_poly.pdbx_strand_id
1 'polypeptide(L)'
;MNTVEHRRSGLMTQANGRRTETTQVRLLRIQAETLIRCRELQARAASPLIFALSTALKLLCIDVPNELNHDELVVVADSQKTRRRIEGVRCVYWSYPTRLVHLEGITCVAPDTTWLMYARRSRLESLVLLGDAFMRRDSDQRWMTLRDFRDSCHATHEQIRKAKRRMPAGTVNSRRAMVLMRENTDSVRESELRLMLLSYGLPMPQVNPHVDIRNDTGQANVGGRRRFFLDLAYSECKVAVEYDGKQHASNWEEDVRRRTLLEDAGWMCVNVTWNDMRSDVERRALAVSVASRLERRSGRKHAVTGPIPLRRLASRLLRIDKEADDSMTEKADAHG
;
A
#
# COMPACT_ATOMS: atom_id res chain seq x y z
N MET A 1 15.53 -21.87 0.09
CA MET A 1 16.28 -20.74 0.66
C MET A 1 16.56 -19.77 -0.47
N ASN A 2 15.73 -18.75 -0.67
CA ASN A 2 15.97 -17.75 -1.69
C ASN A 2 16.49 -16.48 -1.00
N THR A 3 17.80 -16.26 -1.14
CA THR A 3 18.50 -15.07 -0.69
C THR A 3 18.30 -14.00 -1.76
N VAL A 4 17.57 -12.95 -1.45
CA VAL A 4 17.47 -11.78 -2.33
C VAL A 4 18.52 -10.77 -1.89
N GLU A 5 19.63 -10.70 -2.62
CA GLU A 5 20.61 -9.62 -2.50
C GLU A 5 20.10 -8.38 -3.22
N HIS A 6 19.77 -7.35 -2.49
CA HIS A 6 19.43 -6.04 -3.05
C HIS A 6 20.70 -5.19 -3.25
N ARG A 7 21.06 -4.93 -4.52
CA ARG A 7 22.08 -3.92 -4.90
C ARG A 7 21.49 -2.52 -4.76
N ARG A 8 22.16 -1.69 -3.98
CA ARG A 8 21.90 -0.24 -3.89
C ARG A 8 22.80 0.50 -4.89
N SER A 9 22.19 1.32 -5.76
CA SER A 9 22.90 2.42 -6.44
C SER A 9 22.40 3.74 -5.86
N GLY A 10 23.28 4.44 -5.13
CA GLY A 10 23.01 5.77 -4.62
C GLY A 10 23.38 6.84 -5.64
N LEU A 11 22.48 7.79 -5.88
CA LEU A 11 22.79 9.06 -6.54
C LEU A 11 22.46 10.20 -5.56
N MET A 12 23.51 10.77 -4.99
CA MET A 12 23.44 12.05 -4.28
C MET A 12 23.52 13.18 -5.30
N THR A 13 22.49 14.01 -5.38
CA THR A 13 22.56 15.31 -6.05
C THR A 13 22.38 16.40 -4.99
N GLN A 14 23.42 17.19 -4.77
CA GLN A 14 23.39 18.37 -3.91
C GLN A 14 22.73 19.54 -4.66
N ALA A 15 21.75 20.19 -4.03
CA ALA A 15 21.37 21.57 -4.31
C ALA A 15 20.72 22.20 -3.07
N ASN A 16 21.23 23.38 -2.70
CA ASN A 16 20.82 24.18 -1.54
C ASN A 16 19.39 24.75 -1.68
N GLY A 17 18.59 24.56 -0.67
CA GLY A 17 17.25 25.10 -0.45
C GLY A 17 16.52 24.14 0.51
N ARG A 18 15.75 24.62 1.48
CA ARG A 18 14.97 23.77 2.39
C ARG A 18 14.07 22.82 1.56
N ARG A 19 14.62 21.70 1.12
CA ARG A 19 13.89 20.65 0.41
C ARG A 19 13.07 19.90 1.44
N THR A 20 11.77 19.86 1.26
CA THR A 20 10.90 18.88 1.91
C THR A 20 11.43 17.49 1.58
N GLU A 21 11.73 16.73 2.62
CA GLU A 21 12.27 15.36 2.52
C GLU A 21 11.28 14.49 1.73
N THR A 22 11.72 13.90 0.62
CA THR A 22 10.86 12.95 -0.13
C THR A 22 10.52 11.74 0.72
N THR A 23 9.40 11.08 0.44
CA THR A 23 9.00 9.85 1.16
C THR A 23 10.13 8.82 1.16
N GLN A 24 10.82 8.65 0.03
CA GLN A 24 11.94 7.72 -0.08
C GLN A 24 13.10 8.07 0.86
N VAL A 25 13.55 9.32 0.87
CA VAL A 25 14.63 9.78 1.75
C VAL A 25 14.25 9.61 3.22
N ARG A 26 13.00 9.94 3.58
CA ARG A 26 12.47 9.73 4.93
C ARG A 26 12.52 8.25 5.34
N LEU A 27 12.08 7.34 4.47
CA LEU A 27 12.07 5.91 4.76
C LEU A 27 13.47 5.34 4.91
N LEU A 28 14.42 5.75 4.07
CA LEU A 28 15.83 5.34 4.18
C LEU A 28 16.47 5.84 5.49
N ARG A 29 16.18 7.08 5.91
CA ARG A 29 16.65 7.60 7.19
C ARG A 29 16.08 6.77 8.36
N ILE A 30 14.77 6.51 8.37
CA ILE A 30 14.12 5.69 9.39
C ILE A 30 14.71 4.27 9.42
N GLN A 31 15.00 3.68 8.26
CA GLN A 31 15.66 2.38 8.17
C GLN A 31 17.05 2.41 8.84
N ALA A 32 17.89 3.40 8.50
CA ALA A 32 19.24 3.52 9.04
C ALA A 32 19.22 3.70 10.58
N GLU A 33 18.37 4.59 11.10
CA GLU A 33 18.18 4.81 12.54
C GLU A 33 17.69 3.53 13.24
N THR A 34 16.74 2.82 12.63
CA THR A 34 16.21 1.56 13.19
C THR A 34 17.27 0.47 13.19
N LEU A 35 18.07 0.37 12.13
CA LEU A 35 19.15 -0.62 12.00
C LEU A 35 20.21 -0.44 13.10
N ILE A 36 20.61 0.80 13.38
CA ILE A 36 21.55 1.12 14.48
C ILE A 36 20.99 0.60 15.82
N ARG A 37 19.75 0.97 16.15
CA ARG A 37 19.07 0.55 17.38
C ARG A 37 18.93 -0.98 17.48
N CYS A 38 18.66 -1.66 16.38
CA CYS A 38 18.56 -3.11 16.34
C CYS A 38 19.92 -3.78 16.57
N ARG A 39 21.01 -3.24 16.01
CA ARG A 39 22.38 -3.73 16.22
C ARG A 39 22.83 -3.55 17.68
N GLU A 40 22.56 -2.40 18.28
CA GLU A 40 22.86 -2.13 19.68
C GLU A 40 22.11 -3.11 20.62
N LEU A 41 20.84 -3.39 20.33
CA LEU A 41 20.06 -4.35 21.08
C LEU A 41 20.61 -5.78 20.88
N GLN A 42 20.90 -6.16 19.62
CA GLN A 42 21.42 -7.47 19.29
C GLN A 42 22.78 -7.75 19.96
N ALA A 43 23.66 -6.75 20.05
CA ALA A 43 24.98 -6.87 20.69
C ALA A 43 24.87 -7.15 22.20
N ARG A 44 23.80 -6.71 22.84
CA ARG A 44 23.51 -6.94 24.26
C ARG A 44 22.70 -8.22 24.53
N ALA A 45 22.14 -8.83 23.48
CA ALA A 45 21.32 -10.02 23.61
C ALA A 45 22.17 -11.30 23.65
N ALA A 46 21.88 -12.20 24.58
CA ALA A 46 22.56 -13.48 24.72
C ALA A 46 22.30 -14.47 23.55
N SER A 47 21.38 -14.17 22.65
CA SER A 47 21.08 -14.98 21.46
C SER A 47 20.45 -14.11 20.36
N PRO A 48 20.49 -14.58 19.10
CA PRO A 48 19.89 -13.87 17.96
C PRO A 48 18.44 -13.47 18.23
N LEU A 49 18.12 -12.21 17.89
CA LEU A 49 16.79 -11.65 17.96
C LEU A 49 16.16 -11.63 16.56
N ILE A 50 14.85 -11.84 16.50
CA ILE A 50 14.09 -11.69 15.26
C ILE A 50 13.18 -10.47 15.44
N PHE A 51 13.46 -9.41 14.67
CA PHE A 51 12.66 -8.17 14.73
C PHE A 51 11.36 -8.33 13.96
N ALA A 52 10.28 -7.71 14.47
CA ALA A 52 8.94 -7.94 13.96
C ALA A 52 8.10 -6.66 13.94
N LEU A 53 6.92 -6.74 13.32
CA LEU A 53 5.91 -5.68 13.26
C LEU A 53 6.50 -4.33 12.81
N SER A 54 6.25 -3.23 13.55
CA SER A 54 6.72 -1.88 13.16
C SER A 54 8.24 -1.81 12.96
N THR A 55 9.01 -2.55 13.76
CA THR A 55 10.48 -2.61 13.59
C THR A 55 10.86 -3.30 12.28
N ALA A 56 10.24 -4.44 11.95
CA ALA A 56 10.48 -5.11 10.67
C ALA A 56 10.09 -4.21 9.49
N LEU A 57 8.95 -3.53 9.57
CA LEU A 57 8.50 -2.61 8.51
C LEU A 57 9.48 -1.45 8.29
N LYS A 58 9.98 -0.84 9.37
CA LYS A 58 11.01 0.22 9.30
C LYS A 58 12.31 -0.28 8.68
N LEU A 59 12.78 -1.47 9.08
CA LEU A 59 13.96 -2.12 8.50
C LEU A 59 13.81 -2.41 7.00
N LEU A 60 12.59 -2.66 6.55
CA LEU A 60 12.25 -2.99 5.16
C LEU A 60 11.86 -1.76 4.32
N CYS A 61 12.05 -0.53 4.81
CA CYS A 61 11.66 0.71 4.15
C CYS A 61 10.16 0.77 3.77
N ILE A 62 9.30 0.17 4.56
CA ILE A 62 7.86 0.19 4.33
C ILE A 62 7.27 1.44 5.00
N ASP A 63 6.42 2.16 4.26
CA ASP A 63 5.66 3.28 4.82
C ASP A 63 4.57 2.75 5.77
N VAL A 64 4.83 2.92 7.07
CA VAL A 64 3.98 2.32 8.12
C VAL A 64 2.79 3.24 8.40
N PRO A 65 1.54 2.77 8.26
CA PRO A 65 0.38 3.54 8.70
C PRO A 65 0.51 3.98 10.15
N ASN A 66 0.12 5.22 10.47
CA ASN A 66 0.35 5.83 11.78
C ASN A 66 -0.16 4.97 12.96
N GLU A 67 -1.30 4.32 12.80
CA GLU A 67 -1.86 3.42 13.82
C GLU A 67 -1.00 2.18 14.12
N LEU A 68 -0.14 1.79 13.18
CA LEU A 68 0.73 0.61 13.28
C LEU A 68 2.18 0.99 13.63
N ASN A 69 2.49 2.28 13.66
CA ASN A 69 3.82 2.79 13.91
C ASN A 69 4.06 2.94 15.42
N HIS A 70 5.03 2.20 15.95
CA HIS A 70 5.45 2.27 17.34
C HIS A 70 6.94 2.60 17.42
N ASP A 71 7.34 3.37 18.45
CA ASP A 71 8.74 3.79 18.62
C ASP A 71 9.59 2.73 19.32
N GLU A 72 8.96 1.88 20.13
CA GLU A 72 9.64 0.75 20.77
C GLU A 72 10.09 -0.29 19.74
N LEU A 73 11.23 -0.92 19.98
CA LEU A 73 11.65 -2.06 19.19
C LEU A 73 10.77 -3.28 19.50
N VAL A 74 10.38 -4.00 18.44
CA VAL A 74 9.54 -5.19 18.56
C VAL A 74 10.31 -6.42 18.11
N VAL A 75 10.34 -7.44 18.94
CA VAL A 75 10.90 -8.77 18.61
C VAL A 75 9.82 -9.83 18.68
N VAL A 76 10.00 -10.93 17.95
CA VAL A 76 9.07 -12.07 17.97
C VAL A 76 9.70 -13.27 18.67
N ALA A 77 8.87 -13.98 19.44
CA ALA A 77 9.16 -15.30 20.00
C ALA A 77 8.18 -16.33 19.44
N ASP A 78 8.66 -17.50 19.10
CA ASP A 78 7.87 -18.64 18.57
C ASP A 78 7.25 -19.50 19.68
N SER A 79 7.75 -19.39 20.90
CA SER A 79 7.28 -20.13 22.06
C SER A 79 7.21 -19.23 23.30
N GLN A 80 6.45 -19.66 24.31
CA GLN A 80 6.43 -18.97 25.63
C GLN A 80 7.80 -19.05 26.33
N LYS A 81 8.56 -20.11 26.07
CA LYS A 81 9.88 -20.33 26.69
C LYS A 81 10.93 -19.36 26.12
N THR A 82 10.82 -19.01 24.84
CA THR A 82 11.74 -18.08 24.17
C THR A 82 11.32 -16.61 24.33
N ARG A 83 10.14 -16.35 24.93
CA ARG A 83 9.68 -15.01 25.23
C ARG A 83 10.53 -14.36 26.31
N ARG A 84 11.26 -13.31 25.93
CA ARG A 84 12.15 -12.58 26.82
C ARG A 84 11.52 -11.27 27.28
N ARG A 85 11.87 -10.89 28.52
CA ARG A 85 11.61 -9.57 29.04
C ARG A 85 12.89 -8.74 28.86
N ILE A 86 12.88 -7.83 27.88
CA ILE A 86 13.99 -6.91 27.63
C ILE A 86 13.41 -5.52 27.84
N GLU A 87 14.06 -4.71 28.66
CA GLU A 87 13.62 -3.34 28.95
C GLU A 87 13.58 -2.51 27.65
N GLY A 88 12.51 -1.74 27.46
CA GLY A 88 12.32 -0.91 26.27
C GLY A 88 12.02 -1.68 24.98
N VAL A 89 11.79 -3.02 25.06
CA VAL A 89 11.53 -3.89 23.91
C VAL A 89 10.21 -4.64 24.09
N ARG A 90 9.37 -4.56 23.10
CA ARG A 90 8.12 -5.31 23.03
C ARG A 90 8.35 -6.69 22.46
N CYS A 91 8.14 -7.74 23.24
CA CYS A 91 8.20 -9.11 22.73
C CYS A 91 6.78 -9.60 22.39
N VAL A 92 6.55 -9.96 21.12
CA VAL A 92 5.30 -10.54 20.65
C VAL A 92 5.43 -12.05 20.46
N TYR A 93 4.32 -12.76 20.66
CA TYR A 93 4.27 -14.20 20.47
C TYR A 93 3.62 -14.54 19.12
N TRP A 94 4.33 -15.37 18.31
CA TRP A 94 3.84 -15.87 17.03
C TRP A 94 4.37 -17.28 16.79
N SER A 95 3.51 -18.28 16.88
CA SER A 95 3.87 -19.70 16.77
C SER A 95 3.53 -20.32 15.42
N TYR A 96 3.19 -19.53 14.43
CA TYR A 96 2.86 -19.98 13.09
C TYR A 96 4.09 -19.93 12.17
N PRO A 97 4.02 -20.56 10.96
CA PRO A 97 5.12 -20.47 10.01
C PRO A 97 5.54 -19.01 9.77
N THR A 98 6.84 -18.79 9.79
CA THR A 98 7.43 -17.44 9.74
C THR A 98 8.48 -17.40 8.64
N ARG A 99 8.31 -16.50 7.68
CA ARG A 99 9.35 -16.17 6.71
C ARG A 99 10.22 -15.05 7.28
N LEU A 100 11.51 -15.13 7.02
CA LEU A 100 12.51 -14.22 7.56
C LEU A 100 13.26 -13.52 6.42
N VAL A 101 13.71 -12.30 6.70
CA VAL A 101 14.62 -11.51 5.87
C VAL A 101 15.86 -11.19 6.69
N HIS A 102 17.01 -11.35 6.06
CA HIS A 102 18.30 -10.97 6.64
C HIS A 102 18.78 -9.69 5.98
N LEU A 103 19.05 -8.68 6.80
CA LEU A 103 19.46 -7.36 6.35
C LEU A 103 20.65 -6.88 7.19
N GLU A 104 21.83 -6.78 6.60
CA GLU A 104 23.02 -6.22 7.21
C GLU A 104 23.34 -6.79 8.63
N GLY A 105 23.22 -8.12 8.79
CA GLY A 105 23.47 -8.83 10.03
C GLY A 105 22.30 -8.86 11.03
N ILE A 106 21.18 -8.25 10.69
CA ILE A 106 19.94 -8.27 11.46
C ILE A 106 18.91 -9.18 10.79
N THR A 107 18.17 -9.92 11.59
CA THR A 107 17.07 -10.78 11.10
C THR A 107 15.73 -10.16 11.47
N CYS A 108 14.83 -10.03 10.49
CA CYS A 108 13.48 -9.58 10.73
C CYS A 108 12.44 -10.46 10.03
N VAL A 109 11.19 -10.35 10.46
CA VAL A 109 10.05 -11.04 9.86
C VAL A 109 9.76 -10.46 8.48
N ALA A 110 9.54 -11.32 7.49
CA ALA A 110 9.21 -10.93 6.11
C ALA A 110 7.87 -10.19 6.02
N PRO A 111 7.64 -9.38 4.94
CA PRO A 111 6.46 -8.53 4.77
C PRO A 111 5.13 -9.27 4.91
N ASP A 112 4.98 -10.40 4.20
CA ASP A 112 3.78 -11.24 4.21
C ASP A 112 3.42 -11.77 5.59
N THR A 113 4.42 -12.32 6.30
CA THR A 113 4.24 -12.80 7.67
C THR A 113 3.96 -11.65 8.64
N THR A 114 4.65 -10.51 8.49
CA THR A 114 4.39 -9.30 9.29
C THR A 114 2.94 -8.83 9.12
N TRP A 115 2.44 -8.83 7.89
CA TRP A 115 1.05 -8.46 7.60
C TRP A 115 0.04 -9.42 8.25
N LEU A 116 0.28 -10.74 8.18
CA LEU A 116 -0.56 -11.73 8.87
C LEU A 116 -0.55 -11.54 10.39
N MET A 117 0.58 -11.16 10.98
CA MET A 117 0.68 -10.82 12.42
C MET A 117 -0.19 -9.61 12.78
N TYR A 118 -0.31 -8.62 11.89
CA TYR A 118 -1.18 -7.46 12.07
C TYR A 118 -2.66 -7.78 11.86
N ALA A 119 -3.02 -8.76 11.02
CA ALA A 119 -4.41 -9.07 10.68
C ALA A 119 -5.32 -9.34 11.88
N ARG A 120 -4.76 -9.83 12.97
CA ARG A 120 -5.48 -10.08 14.23
C ARG A 120 -5.83 -8.80 15.00
N ARG A 121 -5.00 -7.76 14.90
CA ARG A 121 -4.97 -6.63 15.84
C ARG A 121 -5.32 -5.30 15.19
N SER A 122 -5.28 -5.25 13.86
CA SER A 122 -5.47 -4.01 13.11
C SER A 122 -6.90 -3.87 12.60
N ARG A 123 -7.32 -2.63 12.41
CA ARG A 123 -8.51 -2.30 11.62
C ARG A 123 -8.31 -2.80 10.19
N LEU A 124 -9.42 -3.09 9.51
CA LEU A 124 -9.36 -3.55 8.12
C LEU A 124 -8.68 -2.52 7.20
N GLU A 125 -8.99 -1.24 7.42
CA GLU A 125 -8.38 -0.13 6.69
C GLU A 125 -6.86 -0.15 6.81
N SER A 126 -6.32 -0.11 8.03
CA SER A 126 -4.87 -0.11 8.28
C SER A 126 -4.17 -1.34 7.68
N LEU A 127 -4.87 -2.48 7.66
CA LEU A 127 -4.36 -3.71 7.05
C LEU A 127 -4.31 -3.61 5.52
N VAL A 128 -5.28 -2.95 4.89
CA VAL A 128 -5.26 -2.66 3.44
C VAL A 128 -4.14 -1.68 3.11
N LEU A 129 -4.04 -0.57 3.85
CA LEU A 129 -2.99 0.44 3.65
C LEU A 129 -1.59 -0.17 3.75
N LEU A 130 -1.38 -1.05 4.73
CA LEU A 130 -0.12 -1.76 4.89
C LEU A 130 0.16 -2.72 3.72
N GLY A 131 -0.85 -3.44 3.25
CA GLY A 131 -0.73 -4.32 2.09
C GLY A 131 -0.35 -3.55 0.82
N ASP A 132 -1.02 -2.44 0.56
CA ASP A 132 -0.71 -1.56 -0.57
C ASP A 132 0.74 -1.03 -0.49
N ALA A 133 1.21 -0.68 0.72
CA ALA A 133 2.56 -0.18 0.94
C ALA A 133 3.66 -1.21 0.60
N PHE A 134 3.37 -2.52 0.63
CA PHE A 134 4.30 -3.56 0.17
C PHE A 134 4.36 -3.67 -1.36
N MET A 135 3.32 -3.20 -2.04
CA MET A 135 3.13 -3.35 -3.48
C MET A 135 3.31 -2.03 -4.23
N ARG A 136 4.24 -1.19 -3.76
CA ARG A 136 4.51 0.13 -4.36
C ARG A 136 4.84 0.02 -5.85
N ARG A 137 4.55 1.10 -6.59
CA ARG A 137 4.89 1.21 -8.01
C ARG A 137 6.40 1.20 -8.24
N ASP A 138 7.16 1.84 -7.36
CA ASP A 138 8.62 1.85 -7.42
C ASP A 138 9.17 0.44 -7.20
N SER A 139 9.86 -0.10 -8.22
CA SER A 139 10.42 -1.45 -8.21
C SER A 139 11.45 -1.66 -7.09
N ASP A 140 12.21 -0.64 -6.75
CA ASP A 140 13.25 -0.72 -5.71
C ASP A 140 12.67 -0.81 -4.28
N GLN A 141 11.41 -0.42 -4.13
CA GLN A 141 10.67 -0.47 -2.87
C GLN A 141 9.52 -1.48 -2.87
N ARG A 142 9.32 -2.18 -3.98
CA ARG A 142 8.29 -3.21 -4.09
C ARG A 142 8.81 -4.51 -3.48
N TRP A 143 8.12 -5.00 -2.48
CA TRP A 143 8.45 -6.27 -1.84
C TRP A 143 7.74 -7.46 -2.48
N MET A 144 6.54 -7.24 -3.03
CA MET A 144 5.73 -8.31 -3.62
C MET A 144 4.61 -7.75 -4.50
N THR A 145 4.06 -8.62 -5.35
CA THR A 145 2.81 -8.38 -6.08
C THR A 145 1.62 -8.88 -5.27
N LEU A 146 0.40 -8.51 -5.68
CA LEU A 146 -0.82 -9.03 -5.05
C LEU A 146 -0.93 -10.56 -5.22
N ARG A 147 -0.41 -11.10 -6.34
CA ARG A 147 -0.33 -12.54 -6.57
C ARG A 147 0.59 -13.21 -5.55
N ASP A 148 1.83 -12.71 -5.42
CA ASP A 148 2.78 -13.25 -4.44
C ASP A 148 2.20 -13.23 -3.02
N PHE A 149 1.44 -12.19 -2.72
CA PHE A 149 0.76 -12.02 -1.43
C PHE A 149 -0.29 -13.11 -1.19
N ARG A 150 -1.14 -13.37 -2.19
CA ARG A 150 -2.17 -14.43 -2.14
C ARG A 150 -1.51 -15.79 -2.01
N ASP A 151 -0.51 -16.08 -2.84
CA ASP A 151 0.20 -17.36 -2.86
C ASP A 151 0.91 -17.63 -1.52
N SER A 152 1.57 -16.63 -0.94
CA SER A 152 2.22 -16.74 0.36
C SER A 152 1.22 -16.98 1.50
N CYS A 153 0.11 -16.25 1.51
CA CYS A 153 -0.95 -16.45 2.49
C CYS A 153 -1.59 -17.84 2.35
N HIS A 154 -1.83 -18.30 1.12
CA HIS A 154 -2.37 -19.62 0.85
C HIS A 154 -1.41 -20.71 1.35
N ALA A 155 -0.13 -20.62 1.00
CA ALA A 155 0.89 -21.57 1.44
C ALA A 155 0.99 -21.64 2.98
N THR A 156 0.96 -20.51 3.65
CA THR A 156 0.95 -20.44 5.13
C THR A 156 -0.29 -21.12 5.71
N HIS A 157 -1.46 -20.85 5.14
CA HIS A 157 -2.71 -21.47 5.60
C HIS A 157 -2.72 -23.00 5.38
N GLU A 158 -2.17 -23.47 4.26
CA GLU A 158 -2.02 -24.90 3.97
C GLU A 158 -1.09 -25.60 4.96
N GLN A 159 0.06 -24.99 5.28
CA GLN A 159 0.98 -25.53 6.28
C GLN A 159 0.32 -25.65 7.66
N ILE A 160 -0.45 -24.64 8.07
CA ILE A 160 -1.20 -24.65 9.34
C ILE A 160 -2.26 -25.78 9.33
N ARG A 161 -2.98 -25.95 8.22
CA ARG A 161 -4.01 -26.98 8.06
C ARG A 161 -3.40 -28.39 8.07
N LYS A 162 -2.32 -28.61 7.33
CA LYS A 162 -1.57 -29.88 7.32
C LYS A 162 -1.05 -30.26 8.72
N ALA A 163 -0.60 -29.26 9.48
CA ALA A 163 -0.20 -29.44 10.87
C ALA A 163 -1.38 -29.62 11.86
N LYS A 164 -2.62 -29.67 11.37
CA LYS A 164 -3.87 -29.77 12.17
C LYS A 164 -3.96 -28.69 13.27
N ARG A 165 -3.42 -27.52 13.00
CA ARG A 165 -3.42 -26.40 13.96
C ARG A 165 -4.59 -25.46 13.69
N ARG A 166 -5.03 -24.77 14.74
CA ARG A 166 -6.03 -23.70 14.61
C ARG A 166 -5.48 -22.57 13.77
N MET A 167 -6.28 -22.06 12.83
CA MET A 167 -5.92 -20.89 12.03
C MET A 167 -5.68 -19.66 12.90
N PRO A 168 -4.72 -18.77 12.53
CA PRO A 168 -4.49 -17.55 13.29
C PRO A 168 -5.75 -16.69 13.33
N ALA A 169 -5.96 -16.06 14.48
CA ALA A 169 -7.01 -15.05 14.57
C ALA A 169 -6.71 -13.94 13.55
N GLY A 170 -7.77 -13.43 12.89
CA GLY A 170 -7.61 -12.42 11.83
C GLY A 170 -7.62 -12.98 10.41
N THR A 171 -7.67 -14.30 10.20
CA THR A 171 -7.77 -14.92 8.86
C THR A 171 -8.93 -14.36 8.02
N VAL A 172 -10.08 -14.08 8.64
CA VAL A 172 -11.22 -13.45 7.94
C VAL A 172 -10.88 -11.99 7.56
N ASN A 173 -10.18 -11.28 8.44
CA ASN A 173 -9.76 -9.90 8.20
C ASN A 173 -8.72 -9.83 7.07
N SER A 174 -7.78 -10.78 7.02
CA SER A 174 -6.81 -10.87 5.93
C SER A 174 -7.46 -11.12 4.56
N ARG A 175 -8.42 -12.04 4.47
CA ARG A 175 -9.18 -12.26 3.22
C ARG A 175 -9.94 -11.00 2.77
N ARG A 176 -10.58 -10.29 3.70
CA ARG A 176 -11.28 -9.03 3.41
C ARG A 176 -10.33 -7.93 2.96
N ALA A 177 -9.13 -7.86 3.53
CA ALA A 177 -8.13 -6.88 3.12
C ALA A 177 -7.63 -7.16 1.69
N MET A 178 -7.32 -8.40 1.37
CA MET A 178 -6.79 -8.78 0.05
C MET A 178 -7.68 -8.38 -1.14
N VAL A 179 -9.00 -8.41 -0.99
CA VAL A 179 -9.91 -7.98 -2.08
C VAL A 179 -9.98 -6.46 -2.23
N LEU A 180 -9.58 -5.72 -1.20
CA LEU A 180 -9.51 -4.25 -1.21
C LEU A 180 -8.13 -3.71 -1.56
N MET A 181 -7.07 -4.50 -1.41
CA MET A 181 -5.70 -4.10 -1.71
C MET A 181 -5.49 -3.89 -3.21
N ARG A 182 -4.61 -2.96 -3.55
CA ARG A 182 -4.20 -2.67 -4.94
C ARG A 182 -2.71 -2.43 -5.02
N GLU A 183 -2.13 -2.88 -6.13
CA GLU A 183 -0.74 -2.61 -6.48
C GLU A 183 -0.53 -1.19 -6.99
N ASN A 184 0.72 -0.80 -7.08
CA ASN A 184 1.22 0.43 -7.69
C ASN A 184 0.89 1.72 -6.94
N THR A 185 0.55 1.68 -5.66
CA THR A 185 0.40 2.89 -4.86
C THR A 185 1.76 3.53 -4.57
N ASP A 186 1.82 4.85 -4.53
CA ASP A 186 3.05 5.58 -4.19
C ASP A 186 3.01 6.11 -2.74
N SER A 187 1.82 6.24 -2.17
CA SER A 187 1.67 6.71 -0.79
C SER A 187 0.48 6.10 -0.05
N VAL A 188 0.55 6.13 1.28
CA VAL A 188 -0.58 5.75 2.15
C VAL A 188 -1.80 6.66 1.91
N ARG A 189 -1.57 7.93 1.56
CA ARG A 189 -2.64 8.91 1.31
C ARG A 189 -3.47 8.59 0.07
N GLU A 190 -2.83 8.12 -0.99
CA GLU A 190 -3.55 7.64 -2.20
C GLU A 190 -4.44 6.44 -1.86
N SER A 191 -3.94 5.50 -1.06
CA SER A 191 -4.74 4.36 -0.61
C SER A 191 -5.90 4.78 0.30
N GLU A 192 -5.71 5.73 1.22
CA GLU A 192 -6.78 6.31 2.04
C GLU A 192 -7.85 6.97 1.17
N LEU A 193 -7.45 7.78 0.19
CA LEU A 193 -8.35 8.43 -0.77
C LEU A 193 -9.16 7.39 -1.56
N ARG A 194 -8.51 6.37 -2.08
CA ARG A 194 -9.15 5.26 -2.79
C ARG A 194 -10.21 4.56 -1.93
N LEU A 195 -9.87 4.20 -0.70
CA LEU A 195 -10.79 3.54 0.22
C LEU A 195 -11.96 4.45 0.61
N MET A 196 -11.71 5.74 0.77
CA MET A 196 -12.75 6.74 1.00
C MET A 196 -13.73 6.79 -0.17
N LEU A 197 -13.28 6.94 -1.42
CA LEU A 197 -14.14 6.97 -2.59
C LEU A 197 -15.02 5.72 -2.69
N LEU A 198 -14.45 4.55 -2.46
CA LEU A 198 -15.17 3.27 -2.39
C LEU A 198 -16.22 3.27 -1.28
N SER A 199 -15.90 3.79 -0.11
CA SER A 199 -16.82 3.81 1.03
C SER A 199 -18.07 4.68 0.75
N TYR A 200 -17.95 5.69 -0.09
CA TYR A 200 -19.06 6.53 -0.53
C TYR A 200 -19.79 5.99 -1.77
N GLY A 201 -19.49 4.75 -2.20
CA GLY A 201 -20.22 4.05 -3.26
C GLY A 201 -19.69 4.28 -4.67
N LEU A 202 -18.58 4.98 -4.83
CA LEU A 202 -17.95 5.15 -6.14
C LEU A 202 -17.27 3.85 -6.61
N PRO A 203 -17.15 3.63 -7.93
CA PRO A 203 -16.46 2.47 -8.46
C PRO A 203 -14.98 2.48 -8.07
N MET A 204 -14.32 1.31 -8.18
CA MET A 204 -12.89 1.17 -7.92
C MET A 204 -12.09 1.93 -8.97
N PRO A 205 -11.31 2.96 -8.60
CA PRO A 205 -10.41 3.62 -9.54
C PRO A 205 -9.19 2.74 -9.83
N GLN A 206 -8.56 2.98 -10.98
CA GLN A 206 -7.21 2.48 -11.27
C GLN A 206 -6.20 3.26 -10.41
N VAL A 207 -5.16 2.55 -9.95
CA VAL A 207 -4.11 3.13 -9.10
C VAL A 207 -2.88 3.39 -9.95
N ASN A 208 -2.41 4.60 -9.94
CA ASN A 208 -1.23 5.07 -10.67
C ASN A 208 -1.15 4.62 -12.14
N PRO A 209 -2.27 4.66 -12.92
CA PRO A 209 -2.18 4.39 -14.36
C PRO A 209 -1.31 5.46 -15.02
N HIS A 210 -0.54 5.06 -16.03
CA HIS A 210 0.20 6.02 -16.84
C HIS A 210 -0.63 6.52 -18.03
N VAL A 211 -0.41 7.76 -18.39
CA VAL A 211 -0.99 8.41 -19.57
C VAL A 211 0.14 9.00 -20.39
N ASP A 212 0.25 8.59 -21.66
CA ASP A 212 1.23 9.12 -22.60
C ASP A 212 0.59 10.25 -23.43
N ILE A 213 1.01 11.48 -23.19
CA ILE A 213 0.49 12.68 -23.86
C ILE A 213 1.52 13.19 -24.87
N ARG A 214 1.08 13.53 -26.09
CA ARG A 214 1.92 14.20 -27.08
C ARG A 214 2.21 15.63 -26.62
N ASN A 215 3.46 16.01 -26.63
CA ASN A 215 3.87 17.37 -26.34
C ASN A 215 4.04 18.11 -27.66
N ASP A 216 2.97 18.62 -28.23
CA ASP A 216 2.98 19.45 -29.44
C ASP A 216 3.46 20.88 -29.10
N THR A 217 4.68 20.98 -28.55
CA THR A 217 5.37 22.27 -28.48
C THR A 217 5.89 22.61 -29.89
N GLY A 218 5.15 23.28 -30.75
CA GLY A 218 5.45 23.76 -32.07
C GLY A 218 6.90 23.91 -32.58
N GLN A 219 7.86 23.27 -31.94
CA GLN A 219 9.24 23.09 -32.36
C GLN A 219 9.36 21.78 -33.16
N ALA A 220 9.62 21.89 -34.41
CA ALA A 220 9.53 20.90 -35.47
C ALA A 220 10.42 19.62 -35.33
N ASN A 221 11.09 19.37 -34.23
CA ASN A 221 12.03 18.25 -34.13
C ASN A 221 12.03 17.42 -32.84
N VAL A 222 11.08 17.59 -31.89
CA VAL A 222 10.98 16.72 -30.71
C VAL A 222 9.51 16.42 -30.40
N GLY A 223 8.88 15.62 -31.22
CA GLY A 223 7.58 15.00 -30.97
C GLY A 223 7.69 13.95 -29.85
N GLY A 224 8.08 14.36 -28.65
CA GLY A 224 8.23 13.49 -27.51
C GLY A 224 6.86 13.23 -26.86
N ARG A 225 6.51 11.96 -26.65
CA ARG A 225 5.45 11.58 -25.73
C ARG A 225 5.95 11.80 -24.31
N ARG A 226 5.17 12.54 -23.50
CA ARG A 226 5.46 12.69 -22.08
C ARG A 226 4.54 11.75 -21.28
N ARG A 227 5.15 10.94 -20.43
CA ARG A 227 4.43 10.00 -19.58
C ARG A 227 4.11 10.64 -18.24
N PHE A 228 2.84 10.60 -17.86
CA PHE A 228 2.35 11.03 -16.55
C PHE A 228 1.73 9.84 -15.82
N PHE A 229 1.94 9.78 -14.51
CA PHE A 229 1.21 8.86 -13.62
C PHE A 229 0.14 9.66 -12.88
N LEU A 230 -1.07 9.09 -12.78
CA LEU A 230 -2.20 9.69 -12.08
C LEU A 230 -2.46 8.88 -10.83
N ASP A 231 -2.50 9.51 -9.64
CA ASP A 231 -2.65 8.79 -8.37
C ASP A 231 -3.83 7.81 -8.40
N LEU A 232 -5.00 8.31 -8.75
CA LEU A 232 -6.20 7.52 -9.00
C LEU A 232 -6.87 8.00 -10.28
N ALA A 233 -7.32 7.07 -11.11
CA ALA A 233 -8.03 7.44 -12.34
C ALA A 233 -9.18 6.51 -12.70
N TYR A 234 -10.19 7.10 -13.31
CA TYR A 234 -11.25 6.42 -14.05
C TYR A 234 -10.98 6.64 -15.54
N SER A 235 -10.10 5.84 -16.11
CA SER A 235 -9.50 6.09 -17.43
C SER A 235 -10.54 6.12 -18.56
N GLU A 236 -11.57 5.27 -18.50
CA GLU A 236 -12.69 5.27 -19.46
C GLU A 236 -13.45 6.61 -19.49
N CYS A 237 -13.53 7.27 -18.34
CA CYS A 237 -14.17 8.58 -18.17
C CYS A 237 -13.18 9.74 -18.29
N LYS A 238 -11.88 9.47 -18.36
CA LYS A 238 -10.81 10.48 -18.27
C LYS A 238 -10.97 11.41 -17.04
N VAL A 239 -11.25 10.82 -15.88
CA VAL A 239 -11.32 11.54 -14.60
C VAL A 239 -10.16 11.09 -13.73
N ALA A 240 -9.29 12.02 -13.35
CA ALA A 240 -8.17 11.82 -12.44
C ALA A 240 -8.51 12.42 -11.07
N VAL A 241 -8.09 11.74 -10.00
CA VAL A 241 -8.20 12.23 -8.62
C VAL A 241 -6.81 12.14 -8.00
N GLU A 242 -6.20 13.28 -7.72
CA GLU A 242 -4.81 13.38 -7.29
C GLU A 242 -4.72 13.97 -5.89
N TYR A 243 -3.93 13.34 -5.02
CA TYR A 243 -3.71 13.83 -3.68
C TYR A 243 -2.57 14.85 -3.65
N ASP A 244 -2.90 16.12 -3.42
CA ASP A 244 -1.93 17.21 -3.29
C ASP A 244 -1.35 17.23 -1.87
N GLY A 245 -0.20 16.58 -1.71
CA GLY A 245 0.62 16.70 -0.49
C GLY A 245 1.30 18.07 -0.43
N LYS A 246 1.42 18.67 0.74
CA LYS A 246 2.08 19.97 0.99
C LYS A 246 3.52 20.12 0.47
N GLN A 247 4.03 19.16 -0.31
CA GLN A 247 5.42 19.09 -0.75
C GLN A 247 5.73 19.80 -2.07
N HIS A 248 4.71 20.32 -2.79
CA HIS A 248 4.89 20.83 -4.17
C HIS A 248 5.11 22.33 -4.32
N ALA A 249 5.39 23.07 -3.26
CA ALA A 249 5.64 24.51 -3.36
C ALA A 249 6.88 24.92 -4.20
N SER A 250 7.72 23.96 -4.58
CA SER A 250 8.97 24.23 -5.32
C SER A 250 8.89 24.06 -6.86
N ASN A 251 7.79 23.49 -7.40
CA ASN A 251 7.66 23.21 -8.85
C ASN A 251 6.31 23.65 -9.44
N TRP A 252 5.77 24.77 -8.97
CA TRP A 252 4.47 25.27 -9.39
C TRP A 252 4.29 25.37 -10.93
N GLU A 253 5.32 25.83 -11.64
CA GLU A 253 5.27 25.96 -13.11
C GLU A 253 5.14 24.59 -13.79
N GLU A 254 5.84 23.59 -13.29
CA GLU A 254 5.78 22.22 -13.83
C GLU A 254 4.42 21.57 -13.53
N ASP A 255 3.85 21.80 -12.34
CA ASP A 255 2.54 21.30 -11.96
C ASP A 255 1.43 21.95 -12.80
N VAL A 256 1.51 23.27 -13.05
CA VAL A 256 0.58 23.97 -13.95
C VAL A 256 0.69 23.41 -15.37
N ARG A 257 1.90 23.26 -15.90
CA ARG A 257 2.13 22.70 -17.24
C ARG A 257 1.62 21.27 -17.34
N ARG A 258 1.85 20.42 -16.34
CA ARG A 258 1.32 19.07 -16.27
C ARG A 258 -0.20 19.07 -16.35
N ARG A 259 -0.86 19.92 -15.57
CA ARG A 259 -2.31 20.06 -15.54
C ARG A 259 -2.85 20.47 -16.90
N THR A 260 -2.28 21.51 -17.53
CA THR A 260 -2.69 21.99 -18.84
C THR A 260 -2.62 20.86 -19.89
N LEU A 261 -1.52 20.11 -19.91
CA LEU A 261 -1.36 18.98 -20.83
C LEU A 261 -2.40 17.87 -20.61
N LEU A 262 -2.76 17.58 -19.35
CA LEU A 262 -3.80 16.63 -19.03
C LEU A 262 -5.17 17.13 -19.47
N GLU A 263 -5.51 18.41 -19.22
CA GLU A 263 -6.77 19.04 -19.60
C GLU A 263 -6.91 19.09 -21.14
N ASP A 264 -5.85 19.46 -21.85
CA ASP A 264 -5.82 19.46 -23.34
C ASP A 264 -6.02 18.05 -23.91
N ALA A 265 -5.51 17.02 -23.22
CA ALA A 265 -5.77 15.62 -23.56
C ALA A 265 -7.18 15.14 -23.13
N GLY A 266 -7.99 16.03 -22.60
CA GLY A 266 -9.39 15.82 -22.24
C GLY A 266 -9.60 15.21 -20.87
N TRP A 267 -8.61 15.22 -19.98
CA TRP A 267 -8.75 14.77 -18.60
C TRP A 267 -9.43 15.82 -17.71
N MET A 268 -10.23 15.36 -16.77
CA MET A 268 -10.79 16.18 -15.69
C MET A 268 -10.04 15.83 -14.41
N CYS A 269 -9.20 16.74 -13.93
CA CYS A 269 -8.43 16.54 -12.71
C CYS A 269 -9.17 17.07 -11.47
N VAL A 270 -9.17 16.27 -10.41
CA VAL A 270 -9.67 16.62 -9.08
C VAL A 270 -8.51 16.59 -8.13
N ASN A 271 -8.04 17.75 -7.69
CA ASN A 271 -6.99 17.84 -6.68
C ASN A 271 -7.61 17.70 -5.30
N VAL A 272 -7.04 16.84 -4.48
CA VAL A 272 -7.50 16.51 -3.13
C VAL A 272 -6.42 16.89 -2.13
N THR A 273 -6.80 17.68 -1.16
CA THR A 273 -5.93 18.08 -0.06
C THR A 273 -6.28 17.33 1.23
N TRP A 274 -5.45 17.49 2.26
CA TRP A 274 -5.79 16.97 3.57
C TRP A 274 -7.11 17.51 4.12
N ASN A 275 -7.46 18.76 3.80
CA ASN A 275 -8.72 19.39 4.24
C ASN A 275 -9.94 18.66 3.68
N ASP A 276 -9.89 18.19 2.43
CA ASP A 276 -10.99 17.46 1.78
C ASP A 276 -11.21 16.07 2.40
N MET A 277 -10.24 15.57 3.16
CA MET A 277 -10.27 14.26 3.81
C MET A 277 -10.54 14.34 5.33
N ARG A 278 -10.66 15.54 5.91
CA ARG A 278 -10.63 15.79 7.36
C ARG A 278 -11.87 15.30 8.09
N SER A 279 -13.05 15.51 7.52
CA SER A 279 -14.33 15.13 8.13
C SER A 279 -15.26 14.42 7.14
N ASP A 280 -16.34 13.82 7.64
CA ASP A 280 -17.31 13.14 6.78
C ASP A 280 -18.06 14.12 5.84
N VAL A 281 -18.15 15.39 6.22
CA VAL A 281 -18.78 16.44 5.39
C VAL A 281 -17.91 16.70 4.16
N GLU A 282 -16.61 16.96 4.36
CA GLU A 282 -15.66 17.21 3.27
C GLU A 282 -15.48 15.97 2.38
N ARG A 283 -15.34 14.78 2.98
CA ARG A 283 -15.25 13.50 2.25
C ARG A 283 -16.47 13.27 1.36
N ARG A 284 -17.68 13.54 1.88
CA ARG A 284 -18.90 13.45 1.10
C ARG A 284 -18.94 14.45 -0.04
N ALA A 285 -18.55 15.71 0.22
CA ALA A 285 -18.47 16.76 -0.81
C ALA A 285 -17.51 16.37 -1.93
N LEU A 286 -16.33 15.85 -1.58
CA LEU A 286 -15.36 15.30 -2.52
C LEU A 286 -15.95 14.15 -3.35
N ALA A 287 -16.61 13.18 -2.70
CA ALA A 287 -17.23 12.05 -3.39
C ALA A 287 -18.31 12.52 -4.38
N VAL A 288 -19.16 13.50 -4.01
CA VAL A 288 -20.14 14.12 -4.89
C VAL A 288 -19.47 14.82 -6.07
N SER A 289 -18.38 15.52 -5.84
CA SER A 289 -17.60 16.21 -6.87
C SER A 289 -17.02 15.22 -7.90
N VAL A 290 -16.48 14.08 -7.44
CA VAL A 290 -16.00 13.01 -8.34
C VAL A 290 -17.16 12.34 -9.08
N ALA A 291 -18.25 11.97 -8.38
CA ALA A 291 -19.44 11.38 -8.97
C ALA A 291 -20.00 12.23 -10.12
N SER A 292 -20.16 13.54 -9.91
CA SER A 292 -20.65 14.48 -10.91
C SER A 292 -19.78 14.53 -12.18
N ARG A 293 -18.45 14.36 -12.04
CA ARG A 293 -17.54 14.28 -13.20
C ARG A 293 -17.70 12.97 -13.95
N LEU A 294 -17.82 11.87 -13.21
CA LEU A 294 -18.07 10.55 -13.79
C LEU A 294 -19.39 10.53 -14.55
N GLU A 295 -20.46 11.08 -13.97
CA GLU A 295 -21.79 11.20 -14.62
C GLU A 295 -21.71 12.00 -15.91
N ARG A 296 -21.06 13.17 -15.91
CA ARG A 296 -20.86 13.99 -17.11
C ARG A 296 -20.12 13.28 -18.23
N ARG A 297 -19.21 12.37 -17.90
CA ARG A 297 -18.40 11.64 -18.87
C ARG A 297 -19.02 10.33 -19.35
N SER A 298 -19.68 9.61 -18.46
CA SER A 298 -20.25 8.28 -18.76
C SER A 298 -21.73 8.33 -19.14
N GLY A 299 -22.44 9.42 -18.82
CA GLY A 299 -23.90 9.50 -18.90
C GLY A 299 -24.64 8.63 -17.86
N ARG A 300 -23.90 7.96 -16.96
CA ARG A 300 -24.45 7.07 -15.93
C ARG A 300 -24.46 7.76 -14.57
N LYS A 301 -25.57 7.67 -13.84
CA LYS A 301 -25.65 8.19 -12.47
C LYS A 301 -24.77 7.36 -11.53
N HIS A 302 -23.98 8.05 -10.72
CA HIS A 302 -23.19 7.49 -9.64
C HIS A 302 -23.73 7.98 -8.30
N ALA A 303 -24.59 7.16 -7.67
CA ALA A 303 -25.22 7.53 -6.40
C ALA A 303 -24.17 7.54 -5.28
N VAL A 304 -23.92 8.72 -4.72
CA VAL A 304 -23.10 8.87 -3.52
C VAL A 304 -23.90 8.46 -2.30
N THR A 305 -23.51 7.40 -1.65
CA THR A 305 -24.13 6.90 -0.42
C THR A 305 -23.46 7.52 0.81
N GLY A 306 -23.97 7.25 2.02
CA GLY A 306 -23.21 7.46 3.25
C GLY A 306 -22.06 6.44 3.33
N PRO A 307 -21.07 6.66 4.23
CA PRO A 307 -19.89 5.79 4.26
C PRO A 307 -20.28 4.34 4.59
N ILE A 308 -20.08 3.45 3.62
CA ILE A 308 -20.31 2.02 3.77
C ILE A 308 -19.07 1.44 4.48
N PRO A 309 -19.23 0.71 5.60
CA PRO A 309 -18.09 0.08 6.25
C PRO A 309 -17.29 -0.82 5.30
N LEU A 310 -15.97 -0.67 5.25
CA LEU A 310 -15.09 -1.44 4.36
C LEU A 310 -15.27 -2.96 4.49
N ARG A 311 -15.58 -3.46 5.69
CA ARG A 311 -15.92 -4.88 5.90
C ARG A 311 -17.12 -5.34 5.09
N ARG A 312 -18.12 -4.46 4.88
CA ARG A 312 -19.32 -4.75 4.08
C ARG A 312 -18.99 -4.76 2.59
N LEU A 313 -18.18 -3.80 2.15
CA LEU A 313 -17.67 -3.75 0.78
C LEU A 313 -16.84 -4.98 0.46
N ALA A 314 -15.86 -5.32 1.31
CA ALA A 314 -15.04 -6.50 1.15
C ALA A 314 -15.87 -7.79 1.08
N SER A 315 -16.89 -7.93 1.92
CA SER A 315 -17.76 -9.11 1.90
C SER A 315 -18.62 -9.23 0.63
N ARG A 316 -18.96 -8.09 0.00
CA ARG A 316 -19.62 -8.09 -1.31
C ARG A 316 -18.68 -8.52 -2.42
N LEU A 317 -17.44 -7.98 -2.44
CA LEU A 317 -16.42 -8.33 -3.42
C LEU A 317 -16.05 -9.82 -3.33
N LEU A 318 -15.84 -10.35 -2.13
CA LEU A 318 -15.58 -11.78 -1.93
C LEU A 318 -16.68 -12.71 -2.45
N ARG A 319 -17.94 -12.27 -2.47
CA ARG A 319 -19.04 -13.06 -3.06
C ARG A 319 -18.97 -13.02 -4.58
N ILE A 320 -18.72 -11.85 -5.16
CA ILE A 320 -18.59 -11.70 -6.61
C ILE A 320 -17.43 -12.53 -7.14
N ASP A 321 -16.26 -12.48 -6.49
CA ASP A 321 -15.09 -13.27 -6.86
C ASP A 321 -15.42 -14.78 -6.83
N LYS A 322 -16.12 -15.24 -5.79
CA LYS A 322 -16.50 -16.65 -5.67
C LYS A 322 -17.49 -17.09 -6.78
N GLU A 323 -18.50 -16.27 -7.05
CA GLU A 323 -19.49 -16.54 -8.11
C GLU A 323 -18.81 -16.58 -9.50
N ALA A 324 -17.79 -15.75 -9.73
CA ALA A 324 -17.01 -15.77 -10.96
C ALA A 324 -16.16 -17.04 -11.09
N ASP A 325 -15.49 -17.47 -10.01
CA ASP A 325 -14.68 -18.69 -9.98
C ASP A 325 -15.56 -19.94 -10.19
N ASP A 326 -16.71 -20.02 -9.52
CA ASP A 326 -17.66 -21.14 -9.65
C ASP A 326 -18.19 -21.23 -11.11
N SER A 327 -18.49 -20.08 -11.73
CA SER A 327 -18.99 -20.02 -13.13
C SER A 327 -17.93 -20.41 -14.18
N MET A 328 -16.65 -20.15 -13.91
CA MET A 328 -15.55 -20.57 -14.78
C MET A 328 -15.28 -22.08 -14.68
N THR A 329 -15.42 -22.66 -13.49
CA THR A 329 -15.24 -24.09 -13.26
C THR A 329 -16.35 -24.89 -13.93
N GLU A 330 -17.61 -24.47 -13.82
CA GLU A 330 -18.75 -25.11 -14.49
C GLU A 330 -18.64 -25.09 -16.03
N LYS A 331 -18.08 -23.99 -16.59
CA LYS A 331 -17.84 -23.90 -18.04
C LYS A 331 -16.68 -24.79 -18.52
N ALA A 332 -15.66 -24.98 -17.68
CA ALA A 332 -14.55 -25.87 -17.98
C ALA A 332 -15.00 -27.35 -17.98
N ASP A 333 -15.84 -27.75 -17.00
CA ASP A 333 -16.39 -29.10 -16.88
C ASP A 333 -17.45 -29.42 -17.95
N ALA A 334 -18.07 -28.39 -18.56
CA ALA A 334 -19.06 -28.59 -19.65
C ALA A 334 -18.43 -28.75 -21.04
N HIS A 335 -17.11 -28.52 -21.19
CA HIS A 335 -16.37 -28.61 -22.46
C HIS A 335 -15.25 -29.66 -22.43
N GLY A 336 -15.15 -30.46 -21.39
CA GLY A 336 -14.25 -31.63 -21.26
C GLY A 336 -15.06 -32.92 -21.32
#